data_262f045e957a23176adfdae16ef900d6
#
_entry.id   262f045e957a23176adfdae16ef900d6
#
_cell.length_a   1.000
_cell.length_b   1.000
_cell.length_c   1.000
_cell.angle_alpha   90.00
_cell.angle_beta   90.00
_cell.angle_gamma   90.00
#
_symmetry.space_group_name_H-M   'P 1'
#
loop_
_entity.id
_entity.type
_entity.pdbx_description
1 polymer ?
#
loop_
_entity_poly.entity_id
_entity_poly.type
_entity_poly.pdbx_seq_one_letter_code
_entity_poly.pdbx_strand_id
1 'polypeptide(L)'
;MKEPLAELIRLISSGCMSEDEINRLADEAAQAYAAPQAFLQVNPDIIYDDDFPIPLGEWMIVGSLSDTVLFQADDYQALFEQIVGSFGPDVNFVLKPKQLAKTEPLKALNRIQTQLSSLYPEKGGYVLVDFSEPLDDELQAVLVYTCDIERVMALAVEVGIYAAPALAALQAENED
;
A
#
# COMPACT_ATOMS: atom_id res chain seq x y z
N MET A 1 -11.39 -1.35 17.10
CA MET A 1 -10.82 -1.04 15.78
C MET A 1 -9.30 -0.88 15.75
N LYS A 2 -8.70 -0.45 16.85
CA LYS A 2 -7.24 -0.27 16.92
C LYS A 2 -6.45 -1.55 16.60
N GLU A 3 -6.86 -2.69 17.14
CA GLU A 3 -6.14 -3.96 16.96
C GLU A 3 -6.07 -4.42 15.50
N PRO A 4 -7.19 -4.49 14.76
CA PRO A 4 -7.11 -4.85 13.35
C PRO A 4 -6.36 -3.81 12.50
N LEU A 5 -6.45 -2.53 12.84
CA LEU A 5 -5.67 -1.50 12.16
C LEU A 5 -4.17 -1.70 12.39
N ALA A 6 -3.75 -1.99 13.62
CA ALA A 6 -2.34 -2.24 13.94
C ALA A 6 -1.82 -3.46 13.19
N GLU A 7 -2.59 -4.54 13.15
CA GLU A 7 -2.20 -5.73 12.41
C GLU A 7 -2.07 -5.45 10.91
N LEU A 8 -3.05 -4.74 10.33
CA LEU A 8 -3.02 -4.38 8.91
C LEU A 8 -1.78 -3.55 8.59
N ILE A 9 -1.51 -2.51 9.38
CA ILE A 9 -0.35 -1.63 9.16
C ILE A 9 0.95 -2.45 9.26
N ARG A 10 1.04 -3.36 10.21
CA ARG A 10 2.22 -4.22 10.36
C ARG A 10 2.45 -5.06 9.12
N LEU A 11 1.40 -5.66 8.58
CA LEU A 11 1.52 -6.57 7.44
C LEU A 11 1.79 -5.83 6.13
N ILE A 12 1.19 -4.65 5.91
CA ILE A 12 1.43 -3.89 4.68
C ILE A 12 2.79 -3.19 4.68
N SER A 13 3.41 -3.01 5.85
CA SER A 13 4.74 -2.41 5.94
C SER A 13 5.87 -3.42 5.77
N SER A 14 5.56 -4.71 5.81
CA SER A 14 6.52 -5.79 5.56
C SER A 14 7.83 -5.64 6.36
N GLY A 15 7.69 -5.25 7.62
CA GLY A 15 8.83 -5.09 8.53
C GLY A 15 9.55 -3.75 8.46
N CYS A 16 9.07 -2.81 7.64
CA CYS A 16 9.72 -1.49 7.49
C CYS A 16 9.33 -0.49 8.59
N MET A 17 8.37 -0.81 9.43
CA MET A 17 7.93 0.07 10.52
C MET A 17 8.16 -0.59 11.87
N SER A 18 8.55 0.22 12.88
CA SER A 18 8.70 -0.27 14.25
C SER A 18 7.33 -0.50 14.89
N GLU A 19 7.29 -1.35 15.93
CA GLU A 19 6.05 -1.60 16.67
C GLU A 19 5.50 -0.32 17.31
N ASP A 20 6.37 0.57 17.79
CA ASP A 20 5.95 1.86 18.39
C ASP A 20 5.27 2.75 17.33
N GLU A 21 5.82 2.84 16.13
CA GLU A 21 5.21 3.60 15.03
C GLU A 21 3.87 3.01 14.62
N ILE A 22 3.81 1.68 14.50
CA ILE A 22 2.58 0.96 14.13
C ILE A 22 1.48 1.23 15.15
N ASN A 23 1.80 1.09 16.44
CA ASN A 23 0.81 1.28 17.51
C ASN A 23 0.34 2.72 17.61
N ARG A 24 1.25 3.69 17.45
CA ARG A 24 0.90 5.11 17.45
C ARG A 24 -0.04 5.45 16.29
N LEU A 25 0.31 5.01 15.08
CA LEU A 25 -0.52 5.27 13.90
C LEU A 25 -1.89 4.60 14.01
N ALA A 26 -1.94 3.35 14.48
CA ALA A 26 -3.19 2.63 14.68
C ALA A 26 -4.09 3.32 15.70
N ASP A 27 -3.51 3.84 16.78
CA ASP A 27 -4.25 4.55 17.81
C ASP A 27 -4.84 5.87 17.28
N GLU A 28 -4.03 6.65 16.58
CA GLU A 28 -4.48 7.91 15.97
C GLU A 28 -5.57 7.65 14.93
N ALA A 29 -5.38 6.66 14.08
CA ALA A 29 -6.37 6.32 13.06
C ALA A 29 -7.69 5.83 13.68
N ALA A 30 -7.62 5.01 14.73
CA ALA A 30 -8.81 4.53 15.42
C ALA A 30 -9.59 5.69 16.03
N GLN A 31 -8.92 6.66 16.62
CA GLN A 31 -9.56 7.87 17.14
C GLN A 31 -10.23 8.68 16.02
N ALA A 32 -9.54 8.83 14.89
CA ALA A 32 -10.08 9.56 13.75
C ALA A 32 -11.30 8.87 13.14
N TYR A 33 -11.33 7.54 13.11
CA TYR A 33 -12.51 6.79 12.66
C TYR A 33 -13.68 6.94 13.63
N ALA A 34 -13.40 6.88 14.94
CA ALA A 34 -14.46 6.91 15.96
C ALA A 34 -15.11 8.28 16.09
N ALA A 35 -14.34 9.35 16.02
CA ALA A 35 -14.83 10.72 16.22
C ALA A 35 -14.03 11.70 15.34
N PRO A 36 -14.29 11.71 14.01
CA PRO A 36 -13.50 12.53 13.09
C PRO A 36 -13.56 14.04 13.42
N GLN A 37 -14.73 14.57 13.77
CA GLN A 37 -14.85 15.99 14.07
C GLN A 37 -14.09 16.38 15.33
N ALA A 38 -14.18 15.57 16.39
CA ALA A 38 -13.44 15.81 17.62
C ALA A 38 -11.93 15.71 17.38
N PHE A 39 -11.51 14.74 16.55
CA PHE A 39 -10.10 14.57 16.20
C PHE A 39 -9.55 15.80 15.49
N LEU A 40 -10.30 16.36 14.53
CA LEU A 40 -9.89 17.56 13.79
C LEU A 40 -9.84 18.79 14.69
N GLN A 41 -10.73 18.89 15.69
CA GLN A 41 -10.73 20.01 16.64
C GLN A 41 -9.47 20.07 17.49
N VAL A 42 -8.94 18.90 17.89
CA VAL A 42 -7.70 18.86 18.67
C VAL A 42 -6.43 18.82 17.81
N ASN A 43 -6.59 18.69 16.51
CA ASN A 43 -5.49 18.67 15.53
C ASN A 43 -5.78 19.66 14.39
N PRO A 44 -5.80 20.98 14.68
CA PRO A 44 -6.25 21.97 13.70
C PRO A 44 -5.34 22.14 12.49
N ASP A 45 -4.10 21.62 12.55
CA ASP A 45 -3.15 21.69 11.46
C ASP A 45 -3.43 20.63 10.36
N ILE A 46 -4.30 19.68 10.64
CA ILE A 46 -4.66 18.63 9.66
C ILE A 46 -5.55 19.24 8.58
N ILE A 47 -5.12 19.10 7.32
CA ILE A 47 -5.87 19.56 6.15
C ILE A 47 -6.60 18.35 5.56
N TYR A 48 -7.84 18.14 6.02
CA TYR A 48 -8.70 17.08 5.52
C TYR A 48 -10.00 17.70 5.01
N ASP A 49 -10.44 17.25 3.84
CA ASP A 49 -11.65 17.73 3.18
C ASP A 49 -12.70 16.61 3.19
N ASP A 50 -13.92 16.94 3.63
CA ASP A 50 -15.02 15.98 3.66
C ASP A 50 -15.39 15.46 2.26
N ASP A 51 -14.97 16.14 1.18
CA ASP A 51 -15.16 15.71 -0.19
C ASP A 51 -14.16 14.63 -0.64
N PHE A 52 -13.16 14.34 0.17
CA PHE A 52 -12.22 13.26 -0.15
C PHE A 52 -12.94 11.90 -0.17
N PRO A 53 -12.55 10.99 -1.08
CA PRO A 53 -13.24 9.70 -1.24
C PRO A 53 -13.02 8.72 -0.08
N ILE A 54 -12.10 9.02 0.83
CA ILE A 54 -11.76 8.15 1.95
C ILE A 54 -12.04 8.85 3.29
N PRO A 55 -12.40 8.09 4.35
CA PRO A 55 -12.61 8.69 5.66
C PRO A 55 -11.32 9.18 6.30
N LEU A 56 -11.45 10.04 7.32
CA LEU A 56 -10.31 10.64 7.99
C LEU A 56 -9.32 9.62 8.53
N GLY A 57 -9.80 8.53 9.13
CA GLY A 57 -8.93 7.48 9.67
C GLY A 57 -8.05 6.85 8.60
N GLU A 58 -8.63 6.54 7.45
CA GLU A 58 -7.88 6.01 6.30
C GLU A 58 -6.89 7.04 5.74
N TRP A 59 -7.33 8.29 5.64
CA TRP A 59 -6.48 9.40 5.20
C TRP A 59 -5.24 9.54 6.10
N MET A 60 -5.44 9.40 7.43
CA MET A 60 -4.33 9.45 8.39
C MET A 60 -3.33 8.34 8.16
N ILE A 61 -3.80 7.12 7.88
CA ILE A 61 -2.92 5.99 7.61
C ILE A 61 -2.11 6.25 6.34
N VAL A 62 -2.79 6.56 5.24
CA VAL A 62 -2.14 6.79 3.93
C VAL A 62 -1.10 7.90 4.02
N GLY A 63 -1.45 9.00 4.67
CA GLY A 63 -0.54 10.15 4.79
C GLY A 63 0.64 9.94 5.73
N SER A 64 0.58 8.94 6.59
CA SER A 64 1.63 8.65 7.57
C SER A 64 2.58 7.53 7.13
N LEU A 65 2.25 6.79 6.08
CA LEU A 65 3.14 5.76 5.55
C LEU A 65 4.28 6.40 4.76
N SER A 66 5.50 5.89 4.96
CA SER A 66 6.68 6.41 4.27
C SER A 66 6.72 5.96 2.81
N ASP A 67 7.59 6.62 2.01
CA ASP A 67 7.80 6.29 0.61
C ASP A 67 8.34 4.87 0.38
N THR A 68 8.86 4.24 1.43
CA THR A 68 9.36 2.85 1.36
C THR A 68 8.27 1.82 1.68
N VAL A 69 7.10 2.26 2.09
CA VAL A 69 5.95 1.42 2.41
C VAL A 69 4.83 1.61 1.39
N LEU A 70 4.41 2.86 1.19
CA LEU A 70 3.36 3.20 0.22
C LEU A 70 4.00 3.80 -1.02
N PHE A 71 3.85 3.11 -2.15
CA PHE A 71 4.39 3.54 -3.43
C PHE A 71 3.31 4.24 -4.24
N GLN A 72 3.60 5.43 -4.75
CA GLN A 72 2.67 6.22 -5.56
C GLN A 72 3.38 6.68 -6.82
N ALA A 73 2.76 6.47 -7.97
CA ALA A 73 3.38 6.84 -9.26
C ALA A 73 2.32 6.95 -10.35
N ASP A 74 2.66 7.66 -11.42
CA ASP A 74 1.76 7.86 -12.57
C ASP A 74 1.70 6.64 -13.48
N ASP A 75 2.75 5.82 -13.51
CA ASP A 75 2.79 4.61 -14.33
C ASP A 75 3.60 3.51 -13.65
N TYR A 76 3.56 2.30 -14.21
CA TYR A 76 4.22 1.14 -13.63
C TYR A 76 5.75 1.21 -13.69
N GLN A 77 6.32 1.88 -14.67
CA GLN A 77 7.77 2.08 -14.74
C GLN A 77 8.24 2.90 -13.53
N ALA A 78 7.60 4.05 -13.29
CA ALA A 78 7.92 4.91 -12.16
C ALA A 78 7.65 4.21 -10.82
N LEU A 79 6.56 3.44 -10.74
CA LEU A 79 6.24 2.66 -9.54
C LEU A 79 7.35 1.64 -9.25
N PHE A 80 7.80 0.93 -10.27
CA PHE A 80 8.86 -0.07 -10.09
C PHE A 80 10.20 0.58 -9.74
N GLU A 81 10.50 1.76 -10.26
CA GLU A 81 11.69 2.53 -9.86
C GLU A 81 11.70 2.81 -8.36
N GLN A 82 10.56 3.21 -7.80
CA GLN A 82 10.41 3.44 -6.37
C GLN A 82 10.60 2.16 -5.56
N ILE A 83 10.03 1.05 -6.03
CA ILE A 83 10.16 -0.26 -5.38
C ILE A 83 11.64 -0.68 -5.33
N VAL A 84 12.33 -0.62 -6.46
CA VAL A 84 13.75 -0.96 -6.53
C VAL A 84 14.56 -0.09 -5.59
N GLY A 85 14.29 1.21 -5.57
CA GLY A 85 14.97 2.15 -4.68
C GLY A 85 14.77 1.83 -3.21
N SER A 86 13.60 1.32 -2.83
CA SER A 86 13.29 1.00 -1.44
C SER A 86 14.08 -0.20 -0.91
N PHE A 87 14.49 -1.12 -1.78
CA PHE A 87 15.29 -2.28 -1.39
C PHE A 87 16.77 -1.97 -1.26
N GLY A 88 17.24 -0.88 -1.89
CA GLY A 88 18.64 -0.48 -1.84
C GLY A 88 19.55 -1.33 -2.73
N PRO A 89 20.88 -1.09 -2.66
CA PRO A 89 21.83 -1.71 -3.59
C PRO A 89 22.11 -3.19 -3.33
N ASP A 90 21.77 -3.71 -2.16
CA ASP A 90 22.06 -5.10 -1.78
C ASP A 90 21.15 -6.11 -2.46
N VAL A 91 20.02 -5.68 -3.00
CA VAL A 91 19.08 -6.55 -3.72
C VAL A 91 19.28 -6.36 -5.21
N ASN A 92 19.57 -7.46 -5.91
CA ASN A 92 19.84 -7.44 -7.34
C ASN A 92 18.58 -7.83 -8.11
N PHE A 93 17.96 -6.85 -8.77
CA PHE A 93 16.78 -7.07 -9.60
C PHE A 93 17.19 -7.49 -11.01
N VAL A 94 16.65 -8.60 -11.49
CA VAL A 94 16.83 -9.05 -12.87
C VAL A 94 16.09 -8.12 -13.82
N LEU A 95 14.83 -7.80 -13.47
CA LEU A 95 14.05 -6.81 -14.20
C LEU A 95 14.54 -5.41 -13.86
N LYS A 96 14.80 -4.59 -14.88
CA LYS A 96 15.20 -3.19 -14.71
C LYS A 96 14.04 -2.26 -15.10
N PRO A 97 13.85 -1.14 -14.37
CA PRO A 97 12.73 -0.23 -14.69
C PRO A 97 12.71 0.24 -16.14
N LYS A 98 13.86 0.46 -16.75
CA LYS A 98 13.97 0.89 -18.16
C LYS A 98 13.35 -0.11 -19.13
N GLN A 99 13.30 -1.39 -18.75
CA GLN A 99 12.73 -2.44 -19.59
C GLN A 99 11.20 -2.36 -19.65
N LEU A 100 10.58 -1.55 -18.77
CA LEU A 100 9.13 -1.35 -18.76
C LEU A 100 8.72 -0.12 -19.57
N ALA A 101 9.67 0.64 -20.11
CA ALA A 101 9.36 1.81 -20.93
C ALA A 101 8.50 1.40 -22.14
N LYS A 102 7.40 2.13 -22.37
CA LYS A 102 6.46 1.87 -23.47
C LYS A 102 5.81 0.49 -23.42
N THR A 103 5.83 -0.19 -22.27
CA THR A 103 5.17 -1.49 -22.10
C THR A 103 3.72 -1.24 -21.67
N GLU A 104 2.79 -2.03 -22.21
CA GLU A 104 1.38 -1.95 -21.82
C GLU A 104 1.23 -2.23 -20.33
N PRO A 105 0.27 -1.57 -19.63
CA PRO A 105 0.12 -1.70 -18.18
C PRO A 105 0.03 -3.13 -17.67
N LEU A 106 -0.81 -3.96 -18.28
CA LEU A 106 -0.98 -5.35 -17.81
C LEU A 106 0.30 -6.16 -17.97
N LYS A 107 1.01 -5.99 -19.08
CA LYS A 107 2.26 -6.67 -19.34
C LYS A 107 3.35 -6.19 -18.38
N ALA A 108 3.42 -4.87 -18.14
CA ALA A 108 4.37 -4.30 -17.20
C ALA A 108 4.14 -4.84 -15.80
N LEU A 109 2.90 -4.82 -15.34
CA LEU A 109 2.55 -5.30 -13.99
C LEU A 109 2.81 -6.79 -13.84
N ASN A 110 2.54 -7.59 -14.87
CA ASN A 110 2.83 -9.03 -14.85
C ASN A 110 4.34 -9.28 -14.66
N ARG A 111 5.18 -8.52 -15.37
CA ARG A 111 6.63 -8.62 -15.22
C ARG A 111 7.10 -8.19 -13.84
N ILE A 112 6.56 -7.10 -13.31
CA ILE A 112 6.86 -6.64 -11.96
C ILE A 112 6.48 -7.71 -10.94
N GLN A 113 5.26 -8.24 -11.02
CA GLN A 113 4.79 -9.25 -10.07
C GLN A 113 5.64 -10.53 -10.14
N THR A 114 6.06 -10.94 -11.33
CA THR A 114 6.95 -12.11 -11.51
C THR A 114 8.27 -11.87 -10.76
N GLN A 115 8.84 -10.67 -10.91
CA GLN A 115 10.08 -10.32 -10.21
C GLN A 115 9.89 -10.30 -8.70
N LEU A 116 8.81 -9.69 -8.21
CA LEU A 116 8.53 -9.61 -6.77
C LEU A 116 8.30 -10.99 -6.16
N SER A 117 7.71 -11.89 -6.90
CA SER A 117 7.45 -13.26 -6.43
C SER A 117 8.73 -14.06 -6.22
N SER A 118 9.84 -13.66 -6.83
CA SER A 118 11.12 -14.34 -6.70
C SER A 118 11.99 -13.80 -5.55
N LEU A 119 11.58 -12.67 -4.94
CA LEU A 119 12.31 -12.07 -3.83
C LEU A 119 11.89 -12.70 -2.52
N TYR A 120 12.83 -12.78 -1.58
CA TYR A 120 12.59 -13.29 -0.22
C TYR A 120 11.83 -14.62 -0.22
N PRO A 121 12.43 -15.70 -0.75
CA PRO A 121 11.71 -16.99 -0.92
C PRO A 121 11.15 -17.59 0.37
N GLU A 122 11.73 -17.27 1.52
CA GLU A 122 11.27 -17.73 2.83
C GLU A 122 9.84 -17.30 3.15
N LYS A 123 9.40 -16.19 2.57
CA LYS A 123 8.04 -15.66 2.72
C LYS A 123 7.18 -15.89 1.48
N GLY A 124 7.69 -16.64 0.51
CA GLY A 124 6.99 -16.90 -0.76
C GLY A 124 7.01 -15.76 -1.74
N GLY A 125 7.91 -14.78 -1.55
CA GLY A 125 7.98 -13.57 -2.36
C GLY A 125 7.04 -12.49 -1.87
N TYR A 126 6.90 -11.43 -2.68
CA TYR A 126 5.99 -10.31 -2.39
C TYR A 126 4.84 -10.28 -3.40
N VAL A 127 3.69 -9.81 -2.95
CA VAL A 127 2.55 -9.46 -3.81
C VAL A 127 2.41 -7.93 -3.78
N LEU A 128 2.30 -7.31 -4.95
CA LEU A 128 1.98 -5.90 -5.06
C LEU A 128 0.48 -5.75 -4.84
N VAL A 129 0.07 -4.93 -3.88
CA VAL A 129 -1.32 -4.78 -3.47
C VAL A 129 -1.74 -3.34 -3.65
N ASP A 130 -2.78 -3.09 -4.45
CA ASP A 130 -3.43 -1.78 -4.52
C ASP A 130 -4.03 -1.49 -3.15
N PHE A 131 -3.72 -0.34 -2.58
CA PHE A 131 -4.10 -0.02 -1.21
C PHE A 131 -4.73 1.36 -1.13
N SER A 132 -5.93 1.42 -0.57
CA SER A 132 -6.73 2.63 -0.43
C SER A 132 -7.14 3.20 -1.79
N GLU A 133 -7.95 4.24 -1.79
CA GLU A 133 -8.36 4.94 -3.01
C GLU A 133 -7.49 6.18 -3.16
N PRO A 134 -6.68 6.29 -4.23
CA PRO A 134 -5.83 7.47 -4.41
C PRO A 134 -6.67 8.75 -4.55
N LEU A 135 -6.19 9.83 -3.95
CA LEU A 135 -6.85 11.13 -4.06
C LEU A 135 -6.65 11.73 -5.45
N ASP A 136 -5.51 11.42 -6.07
CA ASP A 136 -5.20 11.81 -7.45
C ASP A 136 -5.29 10.55 -8.33
N ASP A 137 -5.38 10.74 -9.65
CA ASP A 137 -5.43 9.62 -10.59
C ASP A 137 -4.03 9.03 -10.77
N GLU A 138 -3.59 8.27 -9.78
CA GLU A 138 -2.27 7.66 -9.75
C GLU A 138 -2.33 6.22 -9.23
N LEU A 139 -1.25 5.46 -9.46
CA LEU A 139 -1.08 4.14 -8.86
C LEU A 139 -0.67 4.30 -7.40
N GLN A 140 -1.27 3.50 -6.51
CA GLN A 140 -0.96 3.55 -5.08
C GLN A 140 -0.98 2.13 -4.54
N ALA A 141 0.17 1.65 -4.07
CA ALA A 141 0.32 0.25 -3.73
C ALA A 141 1.32 0.02 -2.60
N VAL A 142 1.18 -1.13 -1.96
CA VAL A 142 2.10 -1.62 -0.92
C VAL A 142 2.61 -3.00 -1.31
N LEU A 143 3.69 -3.43 -0.66
CA LEU A 143 4.23 -4.79 -0.82
C LEU A 143 3.84 -5.62 0.39
N VAL A 144 3.27 -6.80 0.14
CA VAL A 144 2.83 -7.73 1.18
C VAL A 144 3.52 -9.06 0.93
N TYR A 145 4.03 -9.71 1.98
CA TYR A 145 4.54 -11.07 1.84
C TYR A 145 3.41 -11.98 1.36
N THR A 146 3.74 -12.87 0.42
CA THR A 146 2.74 -13.78 -0.14
C THR A 146 2.03 -14.59 0.94
N CYS A 147 2.77 -15.01 1.98
CA CYS A 147 2.19 -15.78 3.09
C CYS A 147 1.17 -15.00 3.92
N ASP A 148 1.16 -13.67 3.83
CA ASP A 148 0.27 -12.80 4.60
C ASP A 148 -0.91 -12.27 3.79
N ILE A 149 -0.98 -12.56 2.48
CA ILE A 149 -1.97 -11.93 1.59
C ILE A 149 -3.42 -12.17 2.00
N GLU A 150 -3.77 -13.40 2.38
CA GLU A 150 -5.13 -13.72 2.79
C GLU A 150 -5.55 -12.94 4.04
N ARG A 151 -4.62 -12.82 5.00
CA ARG A 151 -4.89 -12.08 6.24
C ARG A 151 -5.05 -10.58 5.95
N VAL A 152 -4.22 -10.03 5.08
CA VAL A 152 -4.31 -8.62 4.67
C VAL A 152 -5.66 -8.34 4.02
N MET A 153 -6.11 -9.22 3.11
CA MET A 153 -7.41 -9.03 2.47
C MET A 153 -8.56 -9.07 3.49
N ALA A 154 -8.51 -10.00 4.44
CA ALA A 154 -9.52 -10.11 5.49
C ALA A 154 -9.54 -8.88 6.39
N LEU A 155 -8.37 -8.39 6.80
CA LEU A 155 -8.25 -7.19 7.64
C LEU A 155 -8.75 -5.94 6.91
N ALA A 156 -8.42 -5.80 5.64
CA ALA A 156 -8.88 -4.66 4.84
C ALA A 156 -10.41 -4.59 4.79
N VAL A 157 -11.06 -5.74 4.60
CA VAL A 157 -12.53 -5.81 4.62
C VAL A 157 -13.05 -5.44 6.02
N GLU A 158 -12.42 -5.95 7.06
CA GLU A 158 -12.84 -5.70 8.44
C GLU A 158 -12.80 -4.22 8.80
N VAL A 159 -11.74 -3.51 8.38
CA VAL A 159 -11.59 -2.07 8.69
C VAL A 159 -12.18 -1.15 7.62
N GLY A 160 -12.63 -1.71 6.50
CA GLY A 160 -13.28 -0.93 5.44
C GLY A 160 -12.33 -0.16 4.54
N ILE A 161 -11.09 -0.62 4.36
CA ILE A 161 -10.12 -0.01 3.46
C ILE A 161 -10.00 -0.89 2.21
N TYR A 162 -10.03 -0.26 1.03
CA TYR A 162 -9.86 -1.00 -0.22
C TYR A 162 -8.46 -1.59 -0.31
N ALA A 163 -8.37 -2.87 -0.64
CA ALA A 163 -7.10 -3.53 -0.94
C ALA A 163 -7.35 -4.70 -1.89
N ALA A 164 -6.50 -4.83 -2.89
CA ALA A 164 -6.59 -5.93 -3.85
C ALA A 164 -5.21 -6.21 -4.45
N PRO A 165 -4.87 -7.50 -4.72
CA PRO A 165 -3.66 -7.78 -5.47
C PRO A 165 -3.72 -7.04 -6.81
N ALA A 166 -2.71 -6.21 -7.08
CA ALA A 166 -2.74 -5.28 -8.21
C ALA A 166 -2.89 -6.00 -9.55
N LEU A 167 -2.16 -7.10 -9.74
CA LEU A 167 -2.23 -7.85 -11.00
C LEU A 167 -3.62 -8.45 -11.23
N ALA A 168 -4.20 -9.05 -10.19
CA ALA A 168 -5.54 -9.64 -10.29
C ALA A 168 -6.60 -8.58 -10.60
N ALA A 169 -6.51 -7.42 -9.94
CA ALA A 169 -7.44 -6.32 -10.16
C ALA A 169 -7.36 -5.80 -11.60
N LEU A 170 -6.15 -5.62 -12.12
CA LEU A 170 -5.96 -5.12 -13.48
C LEU A 170 -6.41 -6.14 -14.51
N GLN A 171 -6.17 -7.44 -14.27
CA GLN A 171 -6.66 -8.52 -15.14
C GLN A 171 -8.19 -8.51 -15.23
N ALA A 172 -8.87 -8.32 -14.08
CA ALA A 172 -10.33 -8.26 -14.02
C ALA A 172 -10.88 -7.07 -14.83
N GLU A 173 -10.23 -5.91 -14.76
CA GLU A 173 -10.62 -4.73 -15.55
C GLU A 173 -10.49 -4.99 -17.06
N ASN A 174 -9.48 -5.76 -17.48
CA ASN A 174 -9.23 -6.03 -18.89
C ASN A 174 -10.08 -7.17 -19.47
N GLU A 175 -10.74 -7.95 -18.62
CA GLU A 175 -11.67 -9.02 -19.04
C GLU A 175 -13.07 -8.49 -19.34
N ASP A 176 -13.38 -7.28 -18.90
CA ASP A 176 -14.67 -6.61 -19.16
C ASP A 176 -14.61 -5.79 -20.49
#